data_c5984dcf1ce13423c3d7c07a99e4cf42
#
_entry.id   c5984dcf1ce13423c3d7c07a99e4cf42
#
_cell.length_a   1.000
_cell.length_b   1.000
_cell.length_c   1.000
_cell.angle_alpha   90.00
_cell.angle_beta   90.00
_cell.angle_gamma   90.00
#
_symmetry.space_group_name_H-M   'P 1'
#
loop_
_entity.id
_entity.type
_entity.pdbx_description
1 polymer ?
#
loop_
_entity_poly.entity_id
_entity_poly.type
_entity_poly.pdbx_seq_one_letter_code
_entity_poly.pdbx_strand_id
1 'polypeptide(L)'
;MDKTKYNDFTLLIIYFLFAFCWAAKNLLPVSDVIVCGACGVVLGTGVILCQKMNLPEYLCRGIGVFAAAMAVVAADVFIIPASTNAVTIIKSVFLPVASGAMFMDGVFMGNTPTGKSKAFVGSMSSLCLTAAILLAVWITGTDSAAVTFPADSISAFMQNTFFGACVCCFLALSRHIKIQRLIYIFPIAFICAVPFNYFNLNGLIFVGSAIAAFMASILVGLVHRRYKTGYLVLLTPAIYCCCPGGALHRFFTAILTLDAVNILPCTLTLVYNIAGLYLGVMAGTRLMNIICKEKSEKF
;
A
#
# COMPACT_ATOMS: atom_id res chain seq x y z
N MET A 1 2.49 13.55 -19.49
CA MET A 1 2.11 12.63 -18.40
C MET A 1 0.63 12.27 -18.56
N ASP A 2 0.35 10.97 -18.72
CA ASP A 2 -1.01 10.47 -18.98
C ASP A 2 -1.84 10.39 -17.67
N LYS A 3 -2.05 11.53 -17.00
CA LYS A 3 -2.92 11.59 -15.82
C LYS A 3 -4.32 11.98 -16.23
N THR A 4 -5.31 11.24 -15.75
CA THR A 4 -6.73 11.56 -15.90
C THR A 4 -7.21 12.22 -14.62
N LYS A 5 -7.81 13.40 -14.70
CA LYS A 5 -8.41 14.03 -13.52
C LYS A 5 -9.78 13.37 -13.28
N TYR A 6 -9.89 12.56 -12.25
CA TYR A 6 -11.17 11.99 -11.81
C TYR A 6 -11.94 13.04 -11.00
N ASN A 7 -13.27 13.03 -11.11
CA ASN A 7 -14.12 13.85 -10.26
C ASN A 7 -14.16 13.29 -8.82
N ASP A 8 -14.60 14.11 -7.86
CA ASP A 8 -14.63 13.76 -6.46
C ASP A 8 -15.45 12.49 -6.20
N PHE A 9 -16.60 12.34 -6.88
CA PHE A 9 -17.45 11.15 -6.73
C PHE A 9 -16.74 9.86 -7.19
N THR A 10 -16.05 9.90 -8.33
CA THR A 10 -15.25 8.76 -8.80
C THR A 10 -14.14 8.43 -7.83
N LEU A 11 -13.50 9.44 -7.24
CA LEU A 11 -12.47 9.23 -6.22
C LEU A 11 -13.05 8.55 -4.97
N LEU A 12 -14.24 8.92 -4.52
CA LEU A 12 -14.90 8.25 -3.39
C LEU A 12 -15.18 6.77 -3.66
N ILE A 13 -15.64 6.44 -4.88
CA ILE A 13 -15.80 5.04 -5.30
C ILE A 13 -14.46 4.30 -5.28
N ILE A 14 -13.39 4.93 -5.76
CA ILE A 14 -12.05 4.34 -5.73
C ILE A 14 -11.60 4.09 -4.29
N TYR A 15 -11.81 5.01 -3.35
CA TYR A 15 -11.48 4.82 -1.94
C TYR A 15 -12.32 3.72 -1.29
N PHE A 16 -13.62 3.63 -1.62
CA PHE A 16 -14.48 2.52 -1.19
C PHE A 16 -13.90 1.17 -1.63
N LEU A 17 -13.66 1.01 -2.93
CA LEU A 17 -13.18 -0.24 -3.52
C LEU A 17 -11.76 -0.59 -3.02
N PHE A 18 -10.94 0.41 -2.81
CA PHE A 18 -9.60 0.23 -2.27
C PHE A 18 -9.63 -0.35 -0.84
N ALA A 19 -10.41 0.26 0.06
CA ALA A 19 -10.56 -0.22 1.44
C ALA A 19 -11.26 -1.59 1.50
N PHE A 20 -12.29 -1.80 0.68
CA PHE A 20 -12.98 -3.08 0.52
C PHE A 20 -12.01 -4.20 0.11
N CYS A 21 -11.24 -4.01 -0.96
CA CYS A 21 -10.28 -5.01 -1.43
C CYS A 21 -9.15 -5.25 -0.44
N TRP A 22 -8.73 -4.22 0.29
CA TRP A 22 -7.72 -4.41 1.32
C TRP A 22 -8.23 -5.23 2.50
N ALA A 23 -9.46 -4.99 2.95
CA ALA A 23 -10.09 -5.78 3.99
C ALA A 23 -10.29 -7.25 3.56
N ALA A 24 -10.77 -7.46 2.33
CA ALA A 24 -10.91 -8.79 1.73
C ALA A 24 -9.56 -9.51 1.58
N LYS A 25 -8.49 -8.78 1.24
CA LYS A 25 -7.11 -9.30 1.21
C LYS A 25 -6.69 -9.85 2.58
N ASN A 26 -7.10 -9.20 3.67
CA ASN A 26 -6.78 -9.61 5.04
C ASN A 26 -7.76 -10.65 5.61
N LEU A 27 -8.59 -11.27 4.76
CA LEU A 27 -9.50 -12.36 5.14
C LEU A 27 -10.54 -11.96 6.19
N LEU A 28 -10.92 -10.68 6.26
CA LEU A 28 -11.97 -10.23 7.15
C LEU A 28 -13.33 -10.83 6.76
N PRO A 29 -14.26 -11.04 7.71
CA PRO A 29 -15.65 -11.40 7.43
C PRO A 29 -16.31 -10.41 6.47
N VAL A 30 -17.28 -10.88 5.68
CA VAL A 30 -17.94 -10.07 4.63
C VAL A 30 -18.58 -8.80 5.21
N SER A 31 -19.19 -8.90 6.41
CA SER A 31 -19.75 -7.73 7.13
C SER A 31 -18.71 -6.66 7.34
N ASP A 32 -17.53 -7.05 7.86
CA ASP A 32 -16.45 -6.14 8.19
C ASP A 32 -15.79 -5.57 6.92
N VAL A 33 -15.72 -6.36 5.84
CA VAL A 33 -15.27 -5.89 4.52
C VAL A 33 -16.15 -4.76 3.98
N ILE A 34 -17.49 -4.89 4.14
CA ILE A 34 -18.45 -3.85 3.73
C ILE A 34 -18.28 -2.58 4.57
N VAL A 35 -18.17 -2.73 5.90
CA VAL A 35 -17.91 -1.61 6.82
C VAL A 35 -16.60 -0.92 6.46
N CYS A 36 -15.52 -1.66 6.18
CA CYS A 36 -14.26 -1.12 5.72
C CYS A 36 -14.42 -0.31 4.43
N GLY A 37 -15.18 -0.82 3.47
CA GLY A 37 -15.49 -0.10 2.23
C GLY A 37 -16.17 1.25 2.50
N ALA A 38 -17.22 1.25 3.34
CA ALA A 38 -17.93 2.47 3.73
C ALA A 38 -17.01 3.48 4.45
N CYS A 39 -16.16 3.00 5.37
CA CYS A 39 -15.16 3.85 6.03
C CYS A 39 -14.10 4.38 5.04
N GLY A 40 -13.82 3.66 3.96
CA GLY A 40 -13.01 4.16 2.84
C GLY A 40 -13.59 5.42 2.21
N VAL A 41 -14.92 5.54 2.12
CA VAL A 41 -15.58 6.78 1.64
C VAL A 41 -15.35 7.94 2.62
N VAL A 42 -15.44 7.68 3.93
CA VAL A 42 -15.15 8.72 4.96
C VAL A 42 -13.70 9.18 4.85
N LEU A 43 -12.76 8.24 4.70
CA LEU A 43 -11.36 8.55 4.44
C LEU A 43 -11.18 9.43 3.20
N GLY A 44 -11.76 9.01 2.08
CA GLY A 44 -11.68 9.74 0.81
C GLY A 44 -12.26 11.15 0.92
N THR A 45 -13.40 11.30 1.59
CA THR A 45 -14.02 12.60 1.85
C THR A 45 -13.10 13.51 2.67
N GLY A 46 -12.52 12.99 3.75
CA GLY A 46 -11.56 13.73 4.57
C GLY A 46 -10.34 14.19 3.77
N VAL A 47 -9.76 13.30 2.96
CA VAL A 47 -8.62 13.65 2.10
C VAL A 47 -8.98 14.72 1.07
N ILE A 48 -10.12 14.59 0.38
CA ILE A 48 -10.57 15.56 -0.63
C ILE A 48 -10.84 16.92 0.00
N LEU A 49 -11.54 16.99 1.13
CA LEU A 49 -11.83 18.24 1.83
C LEU A 49 -10.55 18.95 2.26
N CYS A 50 -9.62 18.22 2.89
CA CYS A 50 -8.35 18.78 3.33
C CYS A 50 -7.50 19.28 2.15
N GLN A 51 -7.52 18.59 1.01
CA GLN A 51 -6.85 19.04 -0.20
C GLN A 51 -7.46 20.34 -0.74
N LYS A 52 -8.79 20.50 -0.70
CA LYS A 52 -9.48 21.76 -1.06
C LYS A 52 -9.11 22.91 -0.12
N MET A 53 -8.76 22.61 1.13
CA MET A 53 -8.25 23.58 2.10
C MET A 53 -6.74 23.87 1.96
N ASN A 54 -6.08 23.32 0.94
CA ASN A 54 -4.64 23.45 0.68
C ASN A 54 -3.75 22.98 1.85
N LEU A 55 -4.20 22.01 2.62
CA LEU A 55 -3.38 21.41 3.67
C LEU A 55 -2.29 20.51 3.09
N PRO A 56 -1.14 20.34 3.78
CA PRO A 56 -0.11 19.39 3.38
C PRO A 56 -0.64 17.97 3.24
N GLU A 57 -0.21 17.25 2.22
CA GLU A 57 -0.74 15.91 1.86
C GLU A 57 -0.67 14.90 3.03
N TYR A 58 0.39 14.94 3.83
CA TYR A 58 0.53 14.06 5.00
C TYR A 58 -0.50 14.36 6.10
N LEU A 59 -0.88 15.63 6.28
CA LEU A 59 -1.96 16.01 7.21
C LEU A 59 -3.33 15.61 6.69
N CYS A 60 -3.60 15.83 5.38
CA CYS A 60 -4.85 15.40 4.76
C CYS A 60 -5.10 13.90 4.99
N ARG A 61 -4.06 13.11 4.84
CA ARG A 61 -4.12 11.66 5.05
C ARG A 61 -4.34 11.30 6.52
N GLY A 62 -3.62 11.95 7.45
CA GLY A 62 -3.79 11.72 8.89
C GLY A 62 -5.20 12.06 9.38
N ILE A 63 -5.73 13.22 8.97
CA ILE A 63 -7.09 13.65 9.33
C ILE A 63 -8.15 12.71 8.72
N GLY A 64 -8.00 12.34 7.45
CA GLY A 64 -8.91 11.39 6.80
C GLY A 64 -8.92 10.03 7.49
N VAL A 65 -7.75 9.54 7.89
CA VAL A 65 -7.60 8.29 8.65
C VAL A 65 -8.26 8.38 10.02
N PHE A 66 -8.03 9.47 10.75
CA PHE A 66 -8.66 9.66 12.05
C PHE A 66 -10.19 9.68 11.96
N ALA A 67 -10.74 10.45 11.01
CA ALA A 67 -12.18 10.51 10.78
C ALA A 67 -12.77 9.12 10.45
N ALA A 68 -12.09 8.36 9.61
CA ALA A 68 -12.54 7.03 9.25
C ALA A 68 -12.36 6.03 10.42
N ALA A 69 -11.33 6.16 11.25
CA ALA A 69 -11.18 5.37 12.47
C ALA A 69 -12.35 5.59 13.43
N MET A 70 -12.72 6.85 13.65
CA MET A 70 -13.89 7.18 14.46
C MET A 70 -15.19 6.65 13.85
N ALA A 71 -15.31 6.65 12.51
CA ALA A 71 -16.46 6.06 11.83
C ALA A 71 -16.55 4.54 11.99
N VAL A 72 -15.42 3.81 12.00
CA VAL A 72 -15.40 2.36 12.29
C VAL A 72 -15.92 2.10 13.70
N VAL A 73 -15.43 2.84 14.69
CA VAL A 73 -15.87 2.68 16.08
C VAL A 73 -17.35 3.01 16.23
N ALA A 74 -17.81 4.08 15.59
CA ALA A 74 -19.23 4.43 15.61
C ALA A 74 -20.08 3.34 14.94
N ALA A 75 -19.63 2.76 13.84
CA ALA A 75 -20.33 1.66 13.19
C ALA A 75 -20.39 0.42 14.07
N ASP A 76 -19.31 0.07 14.77
CA ASP A 76 -19.23 -1.06 15.69
C ASP A 76 -20.19 -0.89 16.88
N VAL A 77 -20.25 0.33 17.44
CA VAL A 77 -21.09 0.60 18.63
C VAL A 77 -22.59 0.75 18.29
N PHE A 78 -22.92 1.40 17.16
CA PHE A 78 -24.29 1.85 16.89
C PHE A 78 -25.01 1.10 15.77
N ILE A 79 -24.32 0.42 14.86
CA ILE A 79 -24.94 -0.10 13.64
C ILE A 79 -24.79 -1.63 13.53
N ILE A 80 -23.57 -2.13 13.55
CA ILE A 80 -23.25 -3.55 13.35
C ILE A 80 -22.11 -3.88 14.31
N PRO A 81 -22.37 -4.69 15.36
CA PRO A 81 -21.29 -5.20 16.19
C PRO A 81 -20.28 -5.92 15.31
N ALA A 82 -19.05 -5.43 15.27
CA ALA A 82 -18.01 -6.04 14.45
C ALA A 82 -17.74 -7.47 14.94
N SER A 83 -17.67 -8.41 14.02
CA SER A 83 -17.27 -9.79 14.33
C SER A 83 -15.78 -9.91 14.63
N THR A 84 -15.02 -8.91 14.25
CA THR A 84 -13.60 -8.74 14.55
C THR A 84 -13.37 -7.45 15.32
N ASN A 85 -12.33 -7.41 16.14
CA ASN A 85 -11.96 -6.22 16.91
C ASN A 85 -11.86 -4.98 16.00
N ALA A 86 -12.56 -3.89 16.35
CA ALA A 86 -12.62 -2.63 15.60
C ALA A 86 -11.22 -2.10 15.24
N VAL A 87 -10.22 -2.30 16.10
CA VAL A 87 -8.82 -1.93 15.84
C VAL A 87 -8.24 -2.68 14.65
N THR A 88 -8.59 -3.96 14.46
CA THR A 88 -8.15 -4.74 13.31
C THR A 88 -8.76 -4.22 12.03
N ILE A 89 -10.04 -3.87 12.07
CA ILE A 89 -10.75 -3.21 10.96
C ILE A 89 -10.06 -1.88 10.64
N ILE A 90 -9.82 -1.05 11.65
CA ILE A 90 -9.12 0.22 11.53
C ILE A 90 -7.75 0.02 10.86
N LYS A 91 -6.91 -0.87 11.37
CA LYS A 91 -5.59 -1.16 10.78
C LYS A 91 -5.71 -1.64 9.33
N SER A 92 -6.70 -2.44 9.02
CA SER A 92 -6.94 -2.96 7.67
C SER A 92 -7.38 -1.89 6.69
N VAL A 93 -8.19 -0.91 7.11
CA VAL A 93 -8.66 0.18 6.24
C VAL A 93 -7.56 1.19 5.95
N PHE A 94 -6.59 1.40 6.85
CA PHE A 94 -5.72 2.58 6.83
C PHE A 94 -4.28 2.34 6.43
N LEU A 95 -3.76 1.13 6.57
CA LEU A 95 -2.46 0.76 6.02
C LEU A 95 -2.30 1.11 4.52
N PRO A 96 -3.37 1.11 3.73
CA PRO A 96 -3.29 1.37 2.30
C PRO A 96 -3.17 2.83 1.88
N VAL A 97 -3.12 3.83 2.74
CA VAL A 97 -3.07 5.24 2.31
C VAL A 97 -1.76 5.60 1.57
N ALA A 98 -1.19 4.62 0.90
CA ALA A 98 -0.10 4.77 -0.07
C ALA A 98 1.19 5.41 0.49
N SER A 99 1.33 5.52 1.82
CA SER A 99 2.52 6.09 2.44
C SER A 99 3.79 5.31 2.09
N GLY A 100 3.73 3.97 2.17
CA GLY A 100 4.83 3.09 1.78
C GLY A 100 5.17 3.18 0.29
N ALA A 101 4.18 3.34 -0.59
CA ALA A 101 4.41 3.53 -2.02
C ALA A 101 5.06 4.89 -2.32
N MET A 102 4.65 5.97 -1.63
CA MET A 102 5.30 7.28 -1.79
C MET A 102 6.73 7.26 -1.28
N PHE A 103 6.97 6.59 -0.15
CA PHE A 103 8.30 6.38 0.37
C PHE A 103 9.19 5.65 -0.66
N MET A 104 8.70 4.55 -1.22
CA MET A 104 9.44 3.77 -2.22
C MET A 104 9.65 4.55 -3.54
N ASP A 105 8.68 5.36 -3.98
CA ASP A 105 8.89 6.29 -5.10
C ASP A 105 10.11 7.19 -4.84
N GLY A 106 10.22 7.69 -3.62
CA GLY A 106 11.38 8.50 -3.20
C GLY A 106 12.69 7.73 -3.24
N VAL A 107 12.68 6.49 -2.74
CA VAL A 107 13.86 5.59 -2.74
C VAL A 107 14.28 5.27 -4.19
N PHE A 108 13.35 4.97 -5.08
CA PHE A 108 13.66 4.66 -6.48
C PHE A 108 14.14 5.87 -7.29
N MET A 109 13.71 7.07 -6.92
CA MET A 109 14.21 8.32 -7.51
C MET A 109 15.59 8.73 -6.99
N GLY A 110 16.10 8.05 -5.97
CA GLY A 110 17.43 8.23 -5.40
C GLY A 110 17.66 9.64 -4.85
N ASN A 111 18.89 10.12 -4.97
CA ASN A 111 19.34 11.38 -4.35
C ASN A 111 18.88 12.65 -5.11
N THR A 112 17.75 12.59 -5.82
CA THR A 112 17.15 13.76 -6.46
C THR A 112 16.33 14.60 -5.46
N PRO A 113 16.18 15.92 -5.65
CA PRO A 113 15.32 16.74 -4.78
C PRO A 113 13.89 16.21 -4.70
N THR A 114 13.33 15.77 -5.83
CA THR A 114 11.99 15.17 -5.91
C THR A 114 11.92 13.83 -5.16
N GLY A 115 12.97 13.00 -5.25
CA GLY A 115 13.05 11.72 -4.52
C GLY A 115 13.08 11.95 -3.01
N LYS A 116 13.93 12.87 -2.53
CA LYS A 116 13.99 13.23 -1.11
C LYS A 116 12.65 13.75 -0.59
N SER A 117 11.99 14.64 -1.34
CA SER A 117 10.67 15.17 -0.98
C SER A 117 9.62 14.07 -0.88
N LYS A 118 9.56 13.13 -1.84
CA LYS A 118 8.61 12.01 -1.80
C LYS A 118 8.88 11.05 -0.65
N ALA A 119 10.15 10.71 -0.37
CA ALA A 119 10.51 9.88 0.77
C ALA A 119 10.10 10.53 2.09
N PHE A 120 10.36 11.84 2.24
CA PHE A 120 9.94 12.61 3.40
C PHE A 120 8.42 12.62 3.56
N VAL A 121 7.66 12.97 2.51
CA VAL A 121 6.18 13.00 2.57
C VAL A 121 5.62 11.60 2.85
N GLY A 122 6.20 10.55 2.30
CA GLY A 122 5.82 9.16 2.58
C GLY A 122 6.04 8.78 4.05
N SER A 123 7.20 9.14 4.62
CA SER A 123 7.50 8.90 6.05
C SER A 123 6.58 9.69 6.97
N MET A 124 6.39 10.99 6.70
CA MET A 124 5.48 11.84 7.47
C MET A 124 4.03 11.36 7.38
N SER A 125 3.58 10.94 6.19
CA SER A 125 2.25 10.34 6.04
C SER A 125 2.09 9.08 6.88
N SER A 126 3.09 8.20 6.93
CA SER A 126 3.06 7.00 7.78
C SER A 126 3.01 7.36 9.27
N LEU A 127 3.79 8.35 9.69
CA LEU A 127 3.81 8.81 11.07
C LEU A 127 2.45 9.42 11.48
N CYS A 128 1.91 10.35 10.68
CA CYS A 128 0.60 10.97 10.94
C CYS A 128 -0.52 9.93 10.97
N LEU A 129 -0.47 8.94 10.08
CA LEU A 129 -1.42 7.85 10.01
C LEU A 129 -1.35 6.97 11.26
N THR A 130 -0.15 6.61 11.70
CA THR A 130 0.05 5.83 12.93
C THR A 130 -0.43 6.59 14.16
N ALA A 131 -0.09 7.87 14.27
CA ALA A 131 -0.54 8.72 15.37
C ALA A 131 -2.08 8.85 15.38
N ALA A 132 -2.72 9.01 14.22
CA ALA A 132 -4.17 9.07 14.09
C ALA A 132 -4.86 7.78 14.55
N ILE A 133 -4.31 6.60 14.20
CA ILE A 133 -4.82 5.30 14.67
C ILE A 133 -4.66 5.16 16.17
N LEU A 134 -3.47 5.46 16.72
CA LEU A 134 -3.21 5.36 18.15
C LEU A 134 -4.10 6.32 18.96
N LEU A 135 -4.32 7.52 18.45
CA LEU A 135 -5.23 8.47 19.07
C LEU A 135 -6.68 7.96 19.08
N ALA A 136 -7.15 7.39 17.96
CA ALA A 136 -8.48 6.80 17.90
C ALA A 136 -8.63 5.60 18.87
N VAL A 137 -7.63 4.72 18.93
CA VAL A 137 -7.57 3.59 19.89
C VAL A 137 -7.59 4.08 21.33
N TRP A 138 -6.82 5.14 21.63
CA TRP A 138 -6.77 5.72 22.96
C TRP A 138 -8.11 6.36 23.39
N ILE A 139 -8.76 7.12 22.49
CA ILE A 139 -10.05 7.77 22.77
C ILE A 139 -11.15 6.72 23.00
N THR A 140 -11.11 5.62 22.26
CA THR A 140 -12.18 4.60 22.27
C THR A 140 -11.95 3.50 23.30
N GLY A 141 -10.76 3.43 23.90
CA GLY A 141 -10.40 2.37 24.85
C GLY A 141 -10.39 0.95 24.26
N THR A 142 -10.32 0.85 22.92
CA THR A 142 -10.33 -0.46 22.23
C THR A 142 -9.00 -1.17 22.38
N ASP A 143 -9.01 -2.47 22.72
CA ASP A 143 -7.80 -3.26 22.84
C ASP A 143 -7.09 -3.46 21.50
N SER A 144 -5.77 -3.29 21.50
CA SER A 144 -4.92 -3.39 20.32
C SER A 144 -4.46 -4.83 20.02
N ALA A 145 -5.16 -5.85 20.51
CA ALA A 145 -4.78 -7.24 20.29
C ALA A 145 -4.51 -7.52 18.79
N ALA A 146 -3.35 -8.07 18.52
CA ALA A 146 -2.98 -8.46 17.16
C ALA A 146 -3.85 -9.66 16.74
N VAL A 147 -4.69 -9.47 15.75
CA VAL A 147 -5.40 -10.59 15.12
C VAL A 147 -4.44 -11.23 14.12
N THR A 148 -4.06 -12.47 14.40
CA THR A 148 -3.34 -13.32 13.44
C THR A 148 -4.38 -13.98 12.54
N PHE A 149 -4.27 -13.72 11.24
CA PHE A 149 -5.13 -14.37 10.25
C PHE A 149 -4.54 -15.73 9.88
N PRO A 150 -5.33 -16.83 9.90
CA PRO A 150 -4.84 -18.11 9.45
C PRO A 150 -4.55 -18.05 7.95
N ALA A 151 -3.27 -18.06 7.60
CA ALA A 151 -2.80 -18.03 6.21
C ALA A 151 -2.59 -19.45 5.64
N ASP A 152 -3.03 -20.49 6.35
CA ASP A 152 -2.58 -21.87 6.14
C ASP A 152 -3.30 -22.60 5.00
N SER A 153 -4.23 -21.95 4.30
CA SER A 153 -4.93 -22.56 3.19
C SER A 153 -4.54 -21.96 1.84
N ILE A 154 -4.52 -22.80 0.79
CA ILE A 154 -4.29 -22.35 -0.60
C ILE A 154 -5.33 -21.29 -1.00
N SER A 155 -6.58 -21.44 -0.54
CA SER A 155 -7.65 -20.48 -0.81
C SER A 155 -7.35 -19.11 -0.20
N ALA A 156 -6.89 -19.05 1.05
CA ALA A 156 -6.48 -17.82 1.72
C ALA A 156 -5.30 -17.15 1.03
N PHE A 157 -4.30 -17.94 0.60
CA PHE A 157 -3.17 -17.46 -0.18
C PHE A 157 -3.61 -16.84 -1.51
N MET A 158 -4.48 -17.52 -2.26
CA MET A 158 -5.00 -17.03 -3.54
C MET A 158 -5.87 -15.79 -3.35
N GLN A 159 -6.71 -15.75 -2.32
CA GLN A 159 -7.53 -14.60 -1.97
C GLN A 159 -6.65 -13.38 -1.64
N ASN A 160 -5.63 -13.55 -0.81
CA ASN A 160 -4.67 -12.49 -0.47
C ASN A 160 -3.96 -11.95 -1.73
N THR A 161 -3.52 -12.85 -2.61
CA THR A 161 -2.82 -12.48 -3.85
C THR A 161 -3.74 -11.74 -4.82
N PHE A 162 -4.96 -12.24 -5.04
CA PHE A 162 -5.94 -11.64 -5.95
C PHE A 162 -6.38 -10.24 -5.48
N PHE A 163 -6.84 -10.13 -4.25
CA PHE A 163 -7.24 -8.82 -3.71
C PHE A 163 -6.06 -7.87 -3.54
N GLY A 164 -4.85 -8.39 -3.30
CA GLY A 164 -3.62 -7.61 -3.36
C GLY A 164 -3.39 -6.95 -4.73
N ALA A 165 -3.61 -7.68 -5.81
CA ALA A 165 -3.53 -7.13 -7.17
C ALA A 165 -4.65 -6.11 -7.45
N CYS A 166 -5.88 -6.34 -6.97
CA CYS A 166 -6.97 -5.36 -7.04
C CYS A 166 -6.60 -4.05 -6.32
N VAL A 167 -6.02 -4.14 -5.12
CA VAL A 167 -5.54 -2.99 -4.35
C VAL A 167 -4.50 -2.18 -5.15
N CYS A 168 -3.59 -2.84 -5.86
CA CYS A 168 -2.63 -2.19 -6.74
C CYS A 168 -3.31 -1.39 -7.85
N CYS A 169 -4.40 -1.92 -8.42
CA CYS A 169 -5.20 -1.22 -9.43
C CYS A 169 -5.89 0.02 -8.85
N PHE A 170 -6.52 -0.10 -7.68
CA PHE A 170 -7.19 1.05 -7.05
C PHE A 170 -6.20 2.12 -6.59
N LEU A 171 -5.00 1.73 -6.16
CA LEU A 171 -3.92 2.68 -5.94
C LEU A 171 -3.55 3.44 -7.23
N ALA A 172 -3.44 2.74 -8.35
CA ALA A 172 -3.15 3.37 -9.63
C ALA A 172 -4.22 4.41 -10.00
N LEU A 173 -5.50 4.06 -9.81
CA LEU A 173 -6.61 4.99 -10.05
C LEU A 173 -6.60 6.18 -9.09
N SER A 174 -6.32 5.98 -7.80
CA SER A 174 -6.22 7.07 -6.83
C SER A 174 -5.07 8.05 -7.15
N ARG A 175 -4.06 7.60 -7.89
CA ARG A 175 -2.97 8.41 -8.44
C ARG A 175 -3.28 9.01 -9.81
N HIS A 176 -4.53 8.97 -10.24
CA HIS A 176 -4.99 9.48 -11.52
C HIS A 176 -4.38 8.80 -12.75
N ILE A 177 -3.99 7.54 -12.63
CA ILE A 177 -3.55 6.73 -13.78
C ILE A 177 -4.78 6.31 -14.59
N LYS A 178 -4.68 6.37 -15.92
CA LYS A 178 -5.79 6.00 -16.82
C LYS A 178 -6.24 4.55 -16.60
N ILE A 179 -7.54 4.31 -16.54
CA ILE A 179 -8.14 2.98 -16.32
C ILE A 179 -7.62 1.92 -17.31
N GLN A 180 -7.36 2.31 -18.55
CA GLN A 180 -6.80 1.44 -19.59
C GLN A 180 -5.44 0.81 -19.19
N ARG A 181 -4.70 1.42 -18.27
CA ARG A 181 -3.40 0.91 -17.81
C ARG A 181 -3.54 -0.23 -16.80
N LEU A 182 -4.73 -0.41 -16.23
CA LEU A 182 -4.99 -1.49 -15.29
C LEU A 182 -4.82 -2.88 -15.93
N ILE A 183 -5.03 -2.98 -17.24
CA ILE A 183 -4.80 -4.23 -18.00
C ILE A 183 -3.35 -4.74 -17.90
N TYR A 184 -2.40 -3.84 -17.63
CA TYR A 184 -1.00 -4.20 -17.39
C TYR A 184 -0.68 -4.29 -15.90
N ILE A 185 -1.24 -3.39 -15.08
CA ILE A 185 -0.93 -3.31 -13.65
C ILE A 185 -1.44 -4.54 -12.92
N PHE A 186 -2.68 -4.98 -13.18
CA PHE A 186 -3.28 -6.13 -12.51
C PHE A 186 -2.47 -7.43 -12.68
N PRO A 187 -2.18 -7.91 -13.91
CA PRO A 187 -1.44 -9.15 -14.08
C PRO A 187 -0.01 -9.06 -13.52
N ILE A 188 0.66 -7.92 -13.67
CA ILE A 188 2.01 -7.73 -13.12
C ILE A 188 1.95 -7.80 -11.58
N ALA A 189 1.01 -7.08 -10.96
CA ALA A 189 0.84 -7.09 -9.50
C ALA A 189 0.49 -8.49 -8.98
N PHE A 190 -0.39 -9.21 -9.69
CA PHE A 190 -0.76 -10.58 -9.34
C PHE A 190 0.46 -11.54 -9.36
N ILE A 191 1.21 -11.53 -10.47
CA ILE A 191 2.41 -12.36 -10.65
C ILE A 191 3.47 -12.03 -9.59
N CYS A 192 3.66 -10.75 -9.27
CA CYS A 192 4.66 -10.33 -8.28
C CYS A 192 4.22 -10.60 -6.83
N ALA A 193 2.92 -10.59 -6.55
CA ALA A 193 2.40 -10.90 -5.22
C ALA A 193 2.59 -12.37 -4.83
N VAL A 194 2.63 -13.31 -5.79
CA VAL A 194 2.82 -14.73 -5.53
C VAL A 194 4.13 -15.00 -4.79
N PRO A 195 5.32 -14.72 -5.34
CA PRO A 195 6.57 -14.95 -4.65
C PRO A 195 6.68 -14.09 -3.36
N PHE A 196 6.21 -12.85 -3.37
CA PHE A 196 6.21 -12.02 -2.18
C PHE A 196 5.47 -12.67 -1.03
N ASN A 197 4.22 -13.09 -1.24
CA ASN A 197 3.40 -13.72 -0.21
C ASN A 197 4.01 -15.05 0.25
N TYR A 198 4.48 -15.89 -0.69
CA TYR A 198 5.09 -17.18 -0.37
C TYR A 198 6.32 -17.04 0.54
N PHE A 199 7.27 -16.19 0.17
CA PHE A 199 8.49 -16.00 0.97
C PHE A 199 8.22 -15.24 2.27
N ASN A 200 7.26 -14.32 2.29
CA ASN A 200 6.88 -13.59 3.49
C ASN A 200 6.25 -14.51 4.55
N LEU A 201 5.40 -15.46 4.15
CA LEU A 201 4.86 -16.48 5.05
C LEU A 201 5.97 -17.36 5.67
N ASN A 202 7.07 -17.57 4.97
CA ASN A 202 8.23 -18.32 5.47
C ASN A 202 9.27 -17.42 6.19
N GLY A 203 8.93 -16.18 6.52
CA GLY A 203 9.83 -15.24 7.21
C GLY A 203 10.96 -14.65 6.35
N LEU A 204 10.99 -14.94 5.05
CA LEU A 204 12.03 -14.52 4.11
C LEU A 204 11.64 -13.22 3.37
N ILE A 205 11.31 -12.19 4.11
CA ILE A 205 10.79 -10.90 3.58
C ILE A 205 11.74 -10.28 2.54
N PHE A 206 13.05 -10.28 2.81
CA PHE A 206 14.06 -9.77 1.88
C PHE A 206 14.00 -10.46 0.52
N VAL A 207 13.99 -11.80 0.53
CA VAL A 207 13.97 -12.62 -0.69
C VAL A 207 12.67 -12.39 -1.47
N GLY A 208 11.53 -12.44 -0.79
CA GLY A 208 10.22 -12.20 -1.38
C GLY A 208 10.12 -10.83 -2.05
N SER A 209 10.58 -9.78 -1.35
CA SER A 209 10.61 -8.41 -1.86
C SER A 209 11.53 -8.26 -3.06
N ALA A 210 12.73 -8.87 -3.01
CA ALA A 210 13.71 -8.79 -4.10
C ALA A 210 13.20 -9.50 -5.37
N ILE A 211 12.66 -10.71 -5.26
CA ILE A 211 12.12 -11.46 -6.39
C ILE A 211 10.92 -10.74 -7.00
N ALA A 212 9.97 -10.30 -6.17
CA ALA A 212 8.78 -9.57 -6.65
C ALA A 212 9.16 -8.29 -7.41
N ALA A 213 10.07 -7.50 -6.85
CA ALA A 213 10.53 -6.25 -7.47
C ALA A 213 11.34 -6.50 -8.74
N PHE A 214 12.16 -7.55 -8.78
CA PHE A 214 12.90 -7.98 -9.97
C PHE A 214 11.94 -8.34 -11.12
N MET A 215 10.96 -9.20 -10.84
CA MET A 215 9.96 -9.60 -11.83
C MET A 215 9.13 -8.39 -12.32
N ALA A 216 8.68 -7.55 -11.40
CA ALA A 216 7.94 -6.34 -11.74
C ALA A 216 8.74 -5.41 -12.65
N SER A 217 10.03 -5.23 -12.36
CA SER A 217 10.92 -4.38 -13.17
C SER A 217 11.06 -4.87 -14.60
N ILE A 218 11.17 -6.17 -14.79
CA ILE A 218 11.24 -6.78 -16.12
C ILE A 218 9.91 -6.61 -16.86
N LEU A 219 8.80 -7.01 -16.23
CA LEU A 219 7.47 -6.97 -16.86
C LEU A 219 7.05 -5.52 -17.19
N VAL A 220 7.25 -4.60 -16.28
CA VAL A 220 7.00 -3.16 -16.51
C VAL A 220 7.94 -2.61 -17.58
N GLY A 221 9.21 -3.04 -17.61
CA GLY A 221 10.18 -2.67 -18.64
C GLY A 221 9.72 -3.09 -20.03
N LEU A 222 9.18 -4.30 -20.19
CA LEU A 222 8.61 -4.79 -21.46
C LEU A 222 7.39 -3.96 -21.90
N VAL A 223 6.47 -3.67 -20.97
CA VAL A 223 5.30 -2.82 -21.24
C VAL A 223 5.70 -1.38 -21.57
N HIS A 224 6.64 -0.81 -20.81
CA HIS A 224 7.17 0.54 -21.05
C HIS A 224 7.72 0.69 -22.48
N ARG A 225 8.48 -0.30 -22.95
CA ARG A 225 9.05 -0.31 -24.31
C ARG A 225 8.01 -0.41 -25.39
N ARG A 226 7.05 -1.31 -25.20
CA ARG A 226 6.01 -1.57 -26.22
C ARG A 226 5.06 -0.38 -26.38
N TYR A 227 4.72 0.29 -25.26
CA TYR A 227 3.65 1.28 -25.23
C TYR A 227 4.11 2.69 -24.82
N LYS A 228 5.43 2.91 -24.69
CA LYS A 228 6.04 4.21 -24.31
C LYS A 228 5.40 4.86 -23.07
N THR A 229 5.00 4.05 -22.09
CA THR A 229 4.43 4.51 -20.83
C THR A 229 5.52 4.86 -19.82
N GLY A 230 5.27 5.78 -18.89
CA GLY A 230 6.25 6.10 -17.85
C GLY A 230 6.57 4.87 -16.99
N TYR A 231 7.86 4.48 -16.91
CA TYR A 231 8.30 3.29 -16.19
C TYR A 231 7.84 3.29 -14.72
N LEU A 232 8.18 4.34 -13.95
CA LEU A 232 7.79 4.46 -12.54
C LEU A 232 6.27 4.60 -12.34
N VAL A 233 5.55 5.12 -13.32
CA VAL A 233 4.09 5.24 -13.28
C VAL A 233 3.41 3.87 -13.22
N LEU A 234 3.99 2.86 -13.84
CA LEU A 234 3.50 1.48 -13.80
C LEU A 234 4.14 0.67 -12.67
N LEU A 235 5.44 0.86 -12.40
CA LEU A 235 6.19 0.06 -11.44
C LEU A 235 5.63 0.20 -10.04
N THR A 236 5.48 1.42 -9.54
CA THR A 236 5.06 1.64 -8.15
C THR A 236 3.70 1.04 -7.83
N PRO A 237 2.63 1.26 -8.64
CA PRO A 237 1.37 0.56 -8.39
C PRO A 237 1.51 -0.96 -8.49
N ALA A 238 2.28 -1.47 -9.46
CA ALA A 238 2.40 -2.92 -9.67
C ALA A 238 3.05 -3.66 -8.48
N ILE A 239 3.98 -3.01 -7.77
CA ILE A 239 4.63 -3.60 -6.57
C ILE A 239 4.04 -3.11 -5.25
N TYR A 240 2.91 -2.41 -5.28
CA TYR A 240 2.37 -1.76 -4.09
C TYR A 240 2.07 -2.73 -2.95
N CYS A 241 1.55 -3.91 -3.24
CA CYS A 241 1.30 -4.94 -2.23
C CYS A 241 2.57 -5.42 -1.52
N CYS A 242 3.75 -5.23 -2.14
CA CYS A 242 5.06 -5.55 -1.58
C CYS A 242 5.70 -4.35 -0.86
N CYS A 243 5.14 -3.13 -1.01
CA CYS A 243 5.71 -1.92 -0.41
C CYS A 243 5.67 -1.98 1.12
N PRO A 244 6.67 -1.35 1.80
CA PRO A 244 6.85 -1.45 3.25
C PRO A 244 5.86 -0.62 4.08
N GLY A 245 4.64 -0.36 3.61
CA GLY A 245 3.65 0.45 4.33
C GLY A 245 3.30 -0.12 5.70
N GLY A 246 3.06 -1.42 5.78
CA GLY A 246 2.80 -2.11 7.04
C GLY A 246 4.03 -2.18 7.96
N ALA A 247 5.23 -2.32 7.38
CA ALA A 247 6.46 -2.30 8.16
C ALA A 247 6.75 -0.91 8.73
N LEU A 248 6.53 0.15 7.95
CA LEU A 248 6.61 1.55 8.40
C LEU A 248 5.62 1.83 9.53
N HIS A 249 4.38 1.37 9.41
CA HIS A 249 3.38 1.55 10.46
C HIS A 249 3.80 0.85 11.75
N ARG A 250 4.24 -0.41 11.70
CA ARG A 250 4.72 -1.14 12.89
C ARG A 250 5.93 -0.46 13.53
N PHE A 251 6.87 0.02 12.72
CA PHE A 251 8.03 0.76 13.19
C PHE A 251 7.62 2.03 13.94
N PHE A 252 6.76 2.87 13.36
CA PHE A 252 6.27 4.07 14.05
C PHE A 252 5.41 3.76 15.26
N THR A 253 4.61 2.68 15.24
CA THR A 253 3.86 2.23 16.40
C THR A 253 4.82 1.92 17.56
N ALA A 254 5.86 1.11 17.31
CA ALA A 254 6.82 0.75 18.35
C ALA A 254 7.54 1.99 18.94
N ILE A 255 7.86 2.98 18.09
CA ILE A 255 8.46 4.23 18.57
C ILE A 255 7.46 5.05 19.42
N LEU A 256 6.24 5.26 18.93
CA LEU A 256 5.25 6.12 19.61
C LEU A 256 4.73 5.49 20.90
N THR A 257 4.72 4.15 21.00
CA THR A 257 4.34 3.43 22.22
C THR A 257 5.52 3.13 23.13
N LEU A 258 6.74 3.57 22.77
CA LEU A 258 7.99 3.30 23.49
C LEU A 258 8.24 1.79 23.74
N ASP A 259 7.82 0.95 22.81
CA ASP A 259 7.97 -0.50 22.89
C ASP A 259 9.40 -0.92 22.52
N ALA A 260 10.30 -0.85 23.49
CA ALA A 260 11.72 -1.12 23.31
C ALA A 260 12.01 -2.53 22.76
N VAL A 261 11.16 -3.51 23.05
CA VAL A 261 11.31 -4.91 22.59
C VAL A 261 11.08 -5.02 21.10
N ASN A 262 10.09 -4.29 20.56
CA ASN A 262 9.68 -4.41 19.16
C ASN A 262 10.33 -3.37 18.22
N ILE A 263 11.02 -2.34 18.73
CA ILE A 263 11.71 -1.35 17.89
C ILE A 263 12.72 -2.01 16.96
N LEU A 264 13.62 -2.86 17.48
CA LEU A 264 14.68 -3.49 16.67
C LEU A 264 14.11 -4.47 15.64
N PRO A 265 13.23 -5.44 15.98
CA PRO A 265 12.61 -6.32 14.99
C PRO A 265 11.84 -5.58 13.90
N CYS A 266 11.07 -4.53 14.24
CA CYS A 266 10.35 -3.72 13.27
C CYS A 266 11.29 -2.95 12.34
N THR A 267 12.41 -2.41 12.88
CA THR A 267 13.44 -1.74 12.09
C THR A 267 14.08 -2.70 11.09
N LEU A 268 14.49 -3.88 11.53
CA LEU A 268 15.09 -4.90 10.66
C LEU A 268 14.14 -5.33 9.55
N THR A 269 12.87 -5.59 9.90
CA THR A 269 11.83 -5.93 8.93
C THR A 269 11.67 -4.84 7.86
N LEU A 270 11.64 -3.58 8.28
CA LEU A 270 11.55 -2.43 7.38
C LEU A 270 12.76 -2.34 6.46
N VAL A 271 13.97 -2.43 7.01
CA VAL A 271 15.23 -2.36 6.25
C VAL A 271 15.33 -3.51 5.25
N TYR A 272 15.02 -4.74 5.64
CA TYR A 272 15.06 -5.91 4.75
C TYR A 272 14.04 -5.77 3.60
N ASN A 273 12.85 -5.28 3.86
CA ASN A 273 11.85 -5.06 2.83
C ASN A 273 12.32 -3.98 1.82
N ILE A 274 12.78 -2.82 2.32
CA ILE A 274 13.27 -1.71 1.47
C ILE A 274 14.48 -2.17 0.64
N ALA A 275 15.46 -2.83 1.27
CA ALA A 275 16.65 -3.30 0.60
C ALA A 275 16.33 -4.34 -0.48
N GLY A 276 15.43 -5.29 -0.19
CA GLY A 276 14.96 -6.28 -1.15
C GLY A 276 14.31 -5.63 -2.36
N LEU A 277 13.35 -4.73 -2.15
CA LEU A 277 12.68 -4.01 -3.23
C LEU A 277 13.67 -3.19 -4.08
N TYR A 278 14.55 -2.45 -3.44
CA TYR A 278 15.55 -1.62 -4.14
C TYR A 278 16.50 -2.47 -5.00
N LEU A 279 17.08 -3.51 -4.42
CA LEU A 279 17.99 -4.40 -5.15
C LEU A 279 17.30 -5.15 -6.28
N GLY A 280 16.07 -5.62 -6.05
CA GLY A 280 15.25 -6.26 -7.08
C GLY A 280 14.99 -5.33 -8.27
N VAL A 281 14.58 -4.09 -8.03
CA VAL A 281 14.36 -3.09 -9.08
C VAL A 281 15.66 -2.79 -9.83
N MET A 282 16.76 -2.59 -9.12
CA MET A 282 18.06 -2.30 -9.74
C MET A 282 18.54 -3.45 -10.63
N ALA A 283 18.43 -4.69 -10.14
CA ALA A 283 18.82 -5.88 -10.90
C ALA A 283 17.95 -6.07 -12.15
N GLY A 284 16.63 -5.96 -12.01
CA GLY A 284 15.69 -6.08 -13.13
C GLY A 284 15.88 -4.98 -14.19
N THR A 285 16.11 -3.74 -13.75
CA THR A 285 16.37 -2.62 -14.67
C THR A 285 17.69 -2.81 -15.42
N ARG A 286 18.74 -3.27 -14.73
CA ARG A 286 20.03 -3.57 -15.38
C ARG A 286 19.88 -4.69 -16.42
N LEU A 287 19.20 -5.77 -16.08
CA LEU A 287 18.94 -6.86 -17.02
C LEU A 287 18.18 -6.38 -18.24
N MET A 288 17.13 -5.58 -18.03
CA MET A 288 16.38 -4.98 -19.15
C MET A 288 17.25 -4.11 -20.05
N ASN A 289 18.17 -3.33 -19.49
CA ASN A 289 19.10 -2.50 -20.26
C ASN A 289 20.08 -3.36 -21.09
N ILE A 290 20.57 -4.48 -20.56
CA ILE A 290 21.45 -5.42 -21.28
C ILE A 290 20.71 -6.04 -22.47
N ILE A 291 19.54 -6.66 -22.20
CA ILE A 291 18.70 -7.26 -23.24
C ILE A 291 18.38 -6.25 -24.35
N CYS A 292 18.33 -5.00 -23.99
CA CYS A 292 17.97 -3.93 -24.87
C CYS A 292 19.13 -3.41 -25.74
N LYS A 293 20.34 -3.36 -25.22
CA LYS A 293 21.53 -3.01 -25.98
C LYS A 293 21.81 -4.03 -27.07
N GLU A 294 21.72 -5.30 -26.73
CA GLU A 294 21.95 -6.42 -27.65
C GLU A 294 20.99 -6.42 -28.87
N LYS A 295 19.76 -5.92 -28.72
CA LYS A 295 18.83 -5.75 -29.85
C LYS A 295 19.10 -4.50 -30.69
N SER A 296 19.67 -3.46 -30.11
CA SER A 296 20.04 -2.24 -30.86
C SER A 296 21.27 -2.42 -31.72
N GLU A 297 22.17 -3.34 -31.38
CA GLU A 297 23.36 -3.67 -32.17
C GLU A 297 23.09 -4.68 -33.32
N LYS A 298 21.89 -5.29 -33.33
CA LYS A 298 21.48 -6.27 -34.37
C LYS A 298 20.56 -5.70 -35.46
N PHE A 299 20.28 -4.40 -35.43
CA PHE A 299 19.56 -3.63 -36.46
C PHE A 299 20.36 -2.40 -36.87
#